data_abbb81d9432050311243d62666f66469
#
_entry.id   abbb81d9432050311243d62666f66469
#
_cell.length_a   1.000
_cell.length_b   1.000
_cell.length_c   1.000
_cell.angle_alpha   90.00
_cell.angle_beta   90.00
_cell.angle_gamma   90.00
#
_symmetry.space_group_name_H-M   'P 1'
#
loop_
_entity.id
_entity.type
_entity.pdbx_description
1 polymer ?
#
loop_
_entity_poly.entity_id
_entity_poly.type
_entity_poly.pdbx_seq_one_letter_code
_entity_poly.pdbx_strand_id
1 'polypeptide(L)'
;MQNASLASVFSTAALALATVLAAPSAHAVEYVGARFAAPATGNAVVSYGSGDAQSFDIDFGTMTRVTLAFVTFRDEAAPSMSFSALINNFTGYNFEGLNVRLTGGAVFQSPSGSVIPTFGTLAGTVVTPTQVAMSFSSGEPYALSFGNPLGEVGASDWMIDFSSVESGATFGLSVTAVPEPGTYAMLLAGLGLIGTIVRRRQR
;
A
#
# COMPACT_ATOMS: atom_id res chain seq x y z
N MET A 1 -69.48 -13.49 -57.38
CA MET A 1 -68.67 -14.39 -56.55
C MET A 1 -67.21 -13.86 -56.59
N GLN A 2 -66.83 -13.05 -55.63
CA GLN A 2 -65.49 -12.48 -55.58
C GLN A 2 -64.80 -13.00 -54.38
N ASN A 3 -63.69 -13.69 -54.61
CA ASN A 3 -62.82 -14.18 -53.56
C ASN A 3 -61.85 -13.05 -53.15
N ALA A 4 -61.98 -12.56 -51.95
CA ALA A 4 -61.00 -11.63 -51.35
C ALA A 4 -59.86 -12.43 -50.68
N SER A 5 -58.67 -12.26 -51.23
CA SER A 5 -57.41 -12.79 -50.65
C SER A 5 -56.89 -11.87 -49.53
N LEU A 6 -56.84 -12.37 -48.32
CA LEU A 6 -56.23 -11.70 -47.19
C LEU A 6 -54.71 -11.92 -47.22
N ALA A 7 -53.97 -10.90 -47.62
CA ALA A 7 -52.51 -10.89 -47.47
C ALA A 7 -52.16 -10.52 -46.04
N SER A 8 -51.61 -11.45 -45.32
CA SER A 8 -51.07 -11.24 -43.96
C SER A 8 -49.70 -10.57 -44.06
N VAL A 9 -49.62 -9.35 -43.56
CA VAL A 9 -48.35 -8.62 -43.41
C VAL A 9 -47.68 -9.06 -42.10
N PHE A 10 -46.64 -9.88 -42.19
CA PHE A 10 -45.76 -10.15 -41.06
C PHE A 10 -44.79 -9.00 -40.93
N SER A 11 -45.02 -8.18 -39.90
CA SER A 11 -44.05 -7.16 -39.47
C SER A 11 -42.95 -7.84 -38.63
N THR A 12 -41.77 -8.02 -39.20
CA THR A 12 -40.58 -8.45 -38.51
C THR A 12 -39.99 -7.27 -37.74
N ALA A 13 -40.29 -7.19 -36.43
CA ALA A 13 -39.61 -6.30 -35.54
C ALA A 13 -38.19 -6.86 -35.29
N ALA A 14 -37.19 -6.23 -35.91
CA ALA A 14 -35.79 -6.51 -35.62
C ALA A 14 -35.45 -5.91 -34.25
N LEU A 15 -35.35 -6.77 -33.25
CA LEU A 15 -34.83 -6.42 -31.91
C LEU A 15 -33.31 -6.24 -32.01
N ALA A 16 -32.84 -5.00 -32.15
CA ALA A 16 -31.43 -4.66 -32.07
C ALA A 16 -30.99 -4.81 -30.60
N LEU A 17 -30.36 -5.95 -30.27
CA LEU A 17 -29.70 -6.16 -29.03
C LEU A 17 -28.41 -5.34 -29.03
N ALA A 18 -28.46 -4.12 -28.48
CA ALA A 18 -27.26 -3.33 -28.21
C ALA A 18 -26.52 -4.00 -27.07
N THR A 19 -25.54 -4.86 -27.40
CA THR A 19 -24.52 -5.29 -26.45
C THR A 19 -23.68 -4.07 -26.12
N VAL A 20 -23.93 -3.46 -24.95
CA VAL A 20 -23.02 -2.53 -24.34
C VAL A 20 -21.79 -3.36 -23.95
N LEU A 21 -20.80 -3.38 -24.83
CA LEU A 21 -19.44 -3.80 -24.46
C LEU A 21 -18.97 -2.76 -23.45
N ALA A 22 -19.05 -3.10 -22.15
CA ALA A 22 -18.33 -2.37 -21.15
C ALA A 22 -16.85 -2.48 -21.55
N ALA A 23 -16.30 -1.41 -22.08
CA ALA A 23 -14.85 -1.33 -22.27
C ALA A 23 -14.19 -1.55 -20.90
N PRO A 24 -13.24 -2.46 -20.79
CA PRO A 24 -12.48 -2.56 -19.54
C PRO A 24 -11.93 -1.16 -19.26
N SER A 25 -12.18 -0.64 -18.07
CA SER A 25 -11.56 0.62 -17.64
C SER A 25 -10.05 0.40 -17.72
N ALA A 26 -9.39 1.11 -18.64
CA ALA A 26 -7.94 1.10 -18.74
C ALA A 26 -7.41 1.76 -17.45
N HIS A 27 -6.72 0.99 -16.63
CA HIS A 27 -6.04 1.49 -15.46
C HIS A 27 -4.58 1.70 -15.79
N ALA A 28 -4.01 2.83 -15.34
CA ALA A 28 -2.61 3.13 -15.57
C ALA A 28 -1.68 2.28 -14.69
N VAL A 29 -2.20 1.67 -13.63
CA VAL A 29 -1.45 0.85 -12.68
C VAL A 29 -2.28 -0.31 -12.14
N GLU A 30 -1.63 -1.44 -11.85
CA GLU A 30 -2.23 -2.59 -11.19
C GLU A 30 -1.33 -3.08 -10.04
N TYR A 31 -1.95 -3.38 -8.91
CA TYR A 31 -1.29 -4.07 -7.81
C TYR A 31 -1.10 -5.55 -8.14
N VAL A 32 0.14 -6.03 -8.10
CA VAL A 32 0.48 -7.42 -8.45
C VAL A 32 0.83 -8.30 -7.26
N GLY A 33 0.95 -7.74 -6.06
CA GLY A 33 1.13 -8.52 -4.84
C GLY A 33 2.07 -7.89 -3.82
N ALA A 34 2.10 -8.50 -2.64
CA ALA A 34 3.01 -8.15 -1.55
C ALA A 34 4.17 -9.15 -1.44
N ARG A 35 5.33 -8.63 -1.04
CA ARG A 35 6.51 -9.42 -0.67
C ARG A 35 6.93 -9.07 0.74
N PHE A 36 7.28 -10.08 1.51
CA PHE A 36 7.74 -9.94 2.88
C PHE A 36 9.23 -10.30 2.97
N ALA A 37 10.00 -9.52 3.70
CA ALA A 37 11.38 -9.91 4.03
C ALA A 37 11.35 -11.07 5.04
N ALA A 38 12.26 -12.02 4.93
CA ALA A 38 12.35 -13.14 5.87
C ALA A 38 12.91 -12.72 7.24
N PRO A 39 12.43 -13.29 8.34
CA PRO A 39 11.31 -14.22 8.48
C PRO A 39 9.97 -13.48 8.45
N ALA A 40 9.05 -13.90 7.59
CA ALA A 40 7.81 -13.18 7.27
C ALA A 40 6.57 -13.71 8.01
N THR A 41 6.75 -14.44 9.09
CA THR A 41 5.63 -15.01 9.84
C THR A 41 4.83 -13.92 10.54
N GLY A 42 3.52 -13.85 10.23
CA GLY A 42 2.58 -12.95 10.89
C GLY A 42 2.35 -11.59 10.22
N ASN A 43 3.11 -11.22 9.18
CA ASN A 43 2.78 -10.04 8.39
C ASN A 43 1.68 -10.38 7.37
N ALA A 44 0.72 -9.49 7.19
CA ALA A 44 -0.36 -9.63 6.21
C ALA A 44 -0.58 -8.34 5.44
N VAL A 45 -1.12 -8.47 4.24
CA VAL A 45 -1.55 -7.33 3.41
C VAL A 45 -2.87 -7.69 2.75
N VAL A 46 -3.85 -6.82 2.89
CA VAL A 46 -5.14 -6.89 2.20
C VAL A 46 -5.29 -5.66 1.33
N SER A 47 -5.64 -5.84 0.06
CA SER A 47 -5.89 -4.76 -0.89
C SER A 47 -7.39 -4.51 -1.01
N TYR A 48 -7.80 -3.27 -0.96
CA TYR A 48 -9.19 -2.82 -1.12
C TYR A 48 -9.38 -1.90 -2.33
N GLY A 49 -8.29 -1.42 -2.91
CA GLY A 49 -8.29 -0.52 -4.05
C GLY A 49 -8.18 -1.24 -5.38
N SER A 50 -8.38 -0.50 -6.45
CA SER A 50 -8.17 -0.95 -7.82
C SER A 50 -7.80 0.21 -8.72
N GLY A 51 -7.02 -0.05 -9.76
CA GLY A 51 -6.61 0.99 -10.71
C GLY A 51 -5.82 2.11 -10.02
N ASP A 52 -6.21 3.34 -10.30
CA ASP A 52 -5.50 4.54 -9.85
C ASP A 52 -5.83 4.96 -8.41
N ALA A 53 -6.68 4.20 -7.71
CA ALA A 53 -7.01 4.39 -6.29
C ALA A 53 -6.71 3.12 -5.51
N GLN A 54 -5.59 3.10 -4.80
CA GLN A 54 -5.08 1.95 -4.07
C GLN A 54 -5.17 2.16 -2.56
N SER A 55 -5.86 1.25 -1.88
CA SER A 55 -5.98 1.26 -0.42
C SER A 55 -5.62 -0.11 0.15
N PHE A 56 -4.94 -0.13 1.29
CA PHE A 56 -4.42 -1.36 1.89
C PHE A 56 -4.61 -1.40 3.40
N ASP A 57 -4.78 -2.62 3.94
CA ASP A 57 -4.43 -2.93 5.32
C ASP A 57 -3.09 -3.65 5.32
N ILE A 58 -2.16 -3.16 6.15
CA ILE A 58 -0.82 -3.71 6.31
C ILE A 58 -0.61 -4.07 7.78
N ASP A 59 -0.61 -5.35 8.07
CA ASP A 59 -0.43 -5.86 9.42
C ASP A 59 1.01 -6.31 9.65
N PHE A 60 1.66 -5.73 10.64
CA PHE A 60 2.97 -6.16 11.11
C PHE A 60 2.82 -7.13 12.28
N GLY A 61 3.00 -8.41 12.04
CA GLY A 61 3.21 -9.43 13.08
C GLY A 61 4.69 -9.62 13.43
N THR A 62 5.59 -9.12 12.56
CA THR A 62 7.04 -9.04 12.76
C THR A 62 7.58 -7.73 12.23
N MET A 63 8.71 -7.27 12.76
CA MET A 63 9.38 -6.02 12.32
C MET A 63 10.08 -6.14 10.96
N THR A 64 9.66 -7.07 10.13
CA THR A 64 10.25 -7.25 8.81
C THR A 64 9.56 -6.36 7.77
N ARG A 65 10.33 -5.93 6.78
CA ARG A 65 9.84 -5.06 5.70
C ARG A 65 8.74 -5.74 4.88
N VAL A 66 7.67 -4.99 4.63
CA VAL A 66 6.62 -5.30 3.66
C VAL A 66 6.86 -4.50 2.39
N THR A 67 6.76 -5.12 1.23
CA THR A 67 6.89 -4.43 -0.07
C THR A 67 5.68 -4.77 -0.93
N LEU A 68 4.96 -3.74 -1.38
CA LEU A 68 3.89 -3.81 -2.36
C LEU A 68 4.50 -3.63 -3.75
N ALA A 69 4.09 -4.44 -4.70
CA ALA A 69 4.57 -4.38 -6.09
C ALA A 69 3.42 -3.98 -7.02
N PHE A 70 3.71 -3.06 -7.93
CA PHE A 70 2.78 -2.52 -8.91
C PHE A 70 3.37 -2.63 -10.30
N VAL A 71 2.51 -2.91 -11.29
CA VAL A 71 2.86 -2.88 -12.72
C VAL A 71 2.19 -1.67 -13.35
N THR A 72 2.91 -0.92 -14.15
CA THR A 72 2.38 0.21 -14.91
C THR A 72 1.87 -0.24 -16.25
N PHE A 73 0.78 0.36 -16.71
CA PHE A 73 0.26 0.21 -18.06
C PHE A 73 0.30 1.57 -18.75
N ARG A 74 0.49 1.55 -20.05
CA ARG A 74 0.49 2.79 -20.83
C ARG A 74 -0.95 3.24 -21.07
N ASP A 75 -1.53 3.91 -20.08
CA ASP A 75 -2.66 4.79 -20.34
C ASP A 75 -2.22 6.22 -20.00
N GLU A 76 -2.28 7.08 -21.01
CA GLU A 76 -1.53 8.35 -21.04
C GLU A 76 -2.23 9.47 -20.28
N ALA A 77 -3.44 9.22 -19.74
CA ALA A 77 -4.26 10.28 -19.19
C ALA A 77 -3.80 10.76 -17.79
N ALA A 78 -3.22 9.89 -16.96
CA ALA A 78 -2.73 10.27 -15.64
C ALA A 78 -1.70 9.25 -15.11
N PRO A 79 -0.39 9.51 -15.21
CA PRO A 79 0.64 8.62 -14.68
C PRO A 79 0.80 8.75 -13.16
N SER A 80 -0.32 8.83 -12.44
CA SER A 80 -0.34 8.94 -11.00
C SER A 80 -1.48 8.13 -10.39
N MET A 81 -1.27 7.68 -9.15
CA MET A 81 -2.30 7.00 -8.38
C MET A 81 -2.44 7.62 -6.99
N SER A 82 -3.63 7.56 -6.40
CA SER A 82 -3.82 7.78 -4.99
C SER A 82 -3.49 6.52 -4.21
N PHE A 83 -2.80 6.70 -3.08
CA PHE A 83 -2.38 5.63 -2.20
C PHE A 83 -2.75 5.94 -0.76
N SER A 84 -3.40 4.99 -0.11
CA SER A 84 -3.63 5.01 1.32
C SER A 84 -3.40 3.63 1.94
N ALA A 85 -3.07 3.60 3.22
CA ALA A 85 -2.93 2.35 3.95
C ALA A 85 -3.26 2.53 5.43
N LEU A 86 -3.99 1.59 6.00
CA LEU A 86 -4.05 1.38 7.42
C LEU A 86 -2.89 0.45 7.82
N ILE A 87 -2.01 0.91 8.68
CA ILE A 87 -0.84 0.16 9.11
C ILE A 87 -1.04 -0.22 10.58
N ASN A 88 -1.13 -1.52 10.85
CA ASN A 88 -1.35 -2.07 12.19
C ASN A 88 -0.08 -2.71 12.72
N ASN A 89 0.17 -2.50 14.02
CA ASN A 89 1.29 -3.10 14.73
C ASN A 89 0.81 -4.19 15.69
N PHE A 90 1.05 -5.44 15.32
CA PHE A 90 0.78 -6.64 16.13
C PHE A 90 2.07 -7.34 16.57
N THR A 91 3.22 -6.66 16.47
CA THR A 91 4.52 -7.26 16.79
C THR A 91 4.74 -7.45 18.30
N GLY A 92 3.98 -6.75 19.13
CA GLY A 92 4.19 -6.67 20.58
C GLY A 92 5.42 -5.82 20.97
N TYR A 93 6.03 -5.11 20.01
CA TYR A 93 7.15 -4.19 20.23
C TYR A 93 6.78 -2.80 19.71
N ASN A 94 7.36 -1.78 20.31
CA ASN A 94 7.12 -0.40 19.92
C ASN A 94 7.85 -0.04 18.62
N PHE A 95 7.22 0.78 17.79
CA PHE A 95 7.85 1.46 16.67
C PHE A 95 8.36 2.83 17.11
N GLU A 96 9.62 3.11 16.92
CA GLU A 96 10.17 4.48 17.04
C GLU A 96 9.80 5.30 15.81
N GLY A 97 9.59 4.62 14.69
CA GLY A 97 9.19 5.25 13.44
C GLY A 97 8.77 4.23 12.38
N LEU A 98 8.34 4.77 11.27
CA LEU A 98 8.04 4.04 10.04
C LEU A 98 8.68 4.73 8.85
N ASN A 99 9.19 3.96 7.91
CA ASN A 99 9.66 4.44 6.64
C ASN A 99 8.84 3.83 5.51
N VAL A 100 8.20 4.67 4.70
CA VAL A 100 7.55 4.30 3.45
C VAL A 100 8.43 4.76 2.31
N ARG A 101 8.89 3.84 1.46
CA ARG A 101 9.84 4.13 0.39
C ARG A 101 9.39 3.59 -0.95
N LEU A 102 9.47 4.43 -1.97
CA LEU A 102 9.26 4.07 -3.37
C LEU A 102 10.56 3.62 -4.04
N THR A 103 10.45 2.70 -4.97
CA THR A 103 11.55 2.19 -5.80
C THR A 103 11.05 1.99 -7.24
N GLY A 104 11.96 1.87 -8.20
CA GLY A 104 11.59 1.64 -9.60
C GLY A 104 11.22 2.90 -10.38
N GLY A 105 11.58 4.09 -9.90
CA GLY A 105 11.35 5.36 -10.61
C GLY A 105 10.10 6.12 -10.17
N ALA A 106 9.18 5.51 -9.40
CA ALA A 106 8.03 6.21 -8.87
C ALA A 106 8.41 7.20 -7.77
N VAL A 107 7.67 8.31 -7.65
CA VAL A 107 7.92 9.37 -6.68
C VAL A 107 6.64 9.85 -6.02
N PHE A 108 6.73 10.30 -4.77
CA PHE A 108 5.64 11.00 -4.11
C PHE A 108 5.51 12.41 -4.67
N GLN A 109 4.29 12.81 -5.02
CA GLN A 109 3.99 14.21 -5.34
C GLN A 109 3.94 15.01 -4.04
N SER A 110 4.53 16.20 -4.02
CA SER A 110 4.56 17.08 -2.86
C SER A 110 3.74 18.35 -3.14
N PRO A 111 2.99 18.86 -2.15
CA PRO A 111 2.66 18.27 -0.86
C PRO A 111 1.41 17.38 -0.97
N SER A 112 1.50 16.12 -0.63
CA SER A 112 0.34 15.24 -0.63
C SER A 112 0.42 14.24 0.51
N GLY A 113 -0.75 13.81 0.98
CA GLY A 113 -0.92 12.75 1.95
C GLY A 113 -0.84 13.19 3.41
N SER A 114 -1.67 12.56 4.20
CA SER A 114 -1.74 12.72 5.64
C SER A 114 -1.09 11.53 6.34
N VAL A 115 -0.67 11.75 7.59
CA VAL A 115 -0.21 10.69 8.50
C VAL A 115 -0.94 10.91 9.82
N ILE A 116 -1.79 9.97 10.22
CA ILE A 116 -2.63 10.08 11.41
C ILE A 116 -2.44 8.84 12.29
N PRO A 117 -1.69 8.92 13.39
CA PRO A 117 -1.58 7.81 14.34
C PRO A 117 -2.88 7.68 15.13
N THR A 118 -3.39 6.45 15.30
CA THR A 118 -4.56 6.17 16.12
C THR A 118 -4.25 6.34 17.61
N PHE A 119 -3.06 5.94 18.03
CA PHE A 119 -2.51 6.18 19.36
C PHE A 119 -1.06 6.65 19.23
N GLY A 120 -0.56 7.31 20.28
CA GLY A 120 0.77 7.90 20.25
C GLY A 120 0.77 9.30 19.62
N THR A 121 1.94 9.89 19.52
CA THR A 121 2.13 11.23 18.96
C THR A 121 3.18 11.20 17.87
N LEU A 122 2.82 11.69 16.71
CA LEU A 122 3.76 11.91 15.61
C LEU A 122 4.73 13.02 16.00
N ALA A 123 6.00 12.68 16.16
CA ALA A 123 7.06 13.64 16.49
C ALA A 123 7.50 14.44 15.25
N GLY A 124 7.45 13.80 14.09
CA GLY A 124 7.77 14.45 12.83
C GLY A 124 7.58 13.54 11.63
N THR A 125 7.45 14.21 10.47
CA THR A 125 7.41 13.55 9.18
C THR A 125 8.39 14.25 8.24
N VAL A 126 9.26 13.48 7.62
CA VAL A 126 10.17 13.96 6.59
C VAL A 126 9.77 13.35 5.25
N VAL A 127 9.42 14.21 4.30
CA VAL A 127 8.99 13.81 2.96
C VAL A 127 10.09 14.14 1.96
N THR A 128 10.49 13.15 1.19
CA THR A 128 11.35 13.29 0.02
C THR A 128 10.63 12.72 -1.20
N PRO A 129 11.10 12.92 -2.42
CA PRO A 129 10.44 12.35 -3.59
C PRO A 129 10.27 10.81 -3.54
N THR A 130 11.16 10.10 -2.86
CA THR A 130 11.12 8.63 -2.82
C THR A 130 10.86 8.04 -1.43
N GLN A 131 10.68 8.87 -0.41
CA GLN A 131 10.54 8.38 0.95
C GLN A 131 9.70 9.32 1.82
N VAL A 132 8.83 8.71 2.63
CA VAL A 132 8.19 9.34 3.78
C VAL A 132 8.70 8.66 5.03
N ALA A 133 9.44 9.38 5.86
CA ALA A 133 9.95 8.90 7.14
C ALA A 133 9.15 9.55 8.27
N MET A 134 8.62 8.74 9.14
CA MET A 134 7.81 9.13 10.29
C MET A 134 8.55 8.77 11.58
N SER A 135 8.52 9.65 12.57
CA SER A 135 9.02 9.38 13.91
C SER A 135 7.92 9.63 14.95
N PHE A 136 7.92 8.84 16.03
CA PHE A 136 6.93 8.92 17.10
C PHE A 136 7.62 9.37 18.39
N SER A 137 6.98 10.27 19.16
CA SER A 137 7.59 10.88 20.36
C SER A 137 7.34 10.10 21.65
N SER A 138 6.25 9.37 21.73
CA SER A 138 5.89 8.55 22.88
C SER A 138 4.79 7.58 22.52
N GLY A 139 4.92 6.38 23.02
CA GLY A 139 3.94 5.36 22.75
C GLY A 139 3.98 4.95 21.29
N GLU A 140 3.46 3.84 21.06
CA GLU A 140 3.39 3.18 19.81
C GLU A 140 2.07 3.51 19.14
N PRO A 141 2.02 3.86 17.86
CA PRO A 141 0.76 3.80 17.15
C PRO A 141 0.37 2.33 17.05
N TYR A 142 -0.74 1.96 17.68
CA TYR A 142 -1.33 0.65 17.51
C TYR A 142 -1.84 0.48 16.07
N ALA A 143 -2.37 1.55 15.50
CA ALA A 143 -2.71 1.69 14.11
C ALA A 143 -2.35 3.10 13.63
N LEU A 144 -1.96 3.20 12.37
CA LEU A 144 -1.57 4.43 11.69
C LEU A 144 -2.27 4.51 10.34
N SER A 145 -2.99 5.61 10.08
CA SER A 145 -3.47 5.95 8.74
C SER A 145 -2.36 6.66 7.97
N PHE A 146 -1.86 6.03 6.92
CA PHE A 146 -0.97 6.62 5.91
C PHE A 146 -1.83 6.97 4.69
N GLY A 147 -2.06 8.24 4.42
CA GLY A 147 -3.12 8.71 3.55
C GLY A 147 -4.46 8.80 4.28
N ASN A 148 -5.55 8.52 3.58
CA ASN A 148 -6.91 8.58 4.10
C ASN A 148 -7.68 7.26 3.90
N PRO A 149 -7.22 6.13 4.44
CA PRO A 149 -7.86 4.83 4.21
C PRO A 149 -9.26 4.72 4.82
N LEU A 150 -9.58 5.55 5.82
CA LEU A 150 -10.85 5.52 6.54
C LEU A 150 -11.82 6.64 6.15
N GLY A 151 -11.46 7.51 5.19
CA GLY A 151 -12.29 8.62 4.75
C GLY A 151 -12.45 9.74 5.78
N GLU A 152 -11.42 10.01 6.59
CA GLU A 152 -11.45 11.03 7.64
C GLU A 152 -11.48 12.44 7.04
N VAL A 153 -12.29 13.32 7.65
CA VAL A 153 -12.41 14.71 7.20
C VAL A 153 -11.10 15.45 7.43
N GLY A 154 -10.58 16.07 6.36
CA GLY A 154 -9.33 16.82 6.40
C GLY A 154 -8.07 15.98 6.18
N ALA A 155 -8.19 14.66 6.06
CA ALA A 155 -7.12 13.80 5.61
C ALA A 155 -7.10 13.68 4.08
N SER A 156 -5.92 13.41 3.51
CA SER A 156 -5.72 13.22 2.08
C SER A 156 -4.82 12.03 1.79
N ASP A 157 -5.07 11.36 0.67
CA ASP A 157 -4.23 10.28 0.17
C ASP A 157 -2.87 10.80 -0.32
N TRP A 158 -1.90 9.91 -0.33
CA TRP A 158 -0.62 10.14 -0.97
C TRP A 158 -0.77 9.98 -2.48
N MET A 159 -0.35 11.00 -3.22
CA MET A 159 -0.27 10.90 -4.68
C MET A 159 1.12 10.39 -5.08
N ILE A 160 1.14 9.32 -5.85
CA ILE A 160 2.36 8.69 -6.38
C ILE A 160 2.38 8.91 -7.88
N ASP A 161 3.42 9.58 -8.36
CA ASP A 161 3.71 9.79 -9.78
C ASP A 161 4.64 8.67 -10.26
N PHE A 162 4.25 8.00 -11.33
CA PHE A 162 5.03 6.96 -11.98
C PHE A 162 5.26 7.24 -13.47
N SER A 163 5.19 8.51 -13.88
CA SER A 163 5.41 8.95 -15.27
C SER A 163 6.77 8.56 -15.85
N SER A 164 7.78 8.43 -14.97
CA SER A 164 9.13 7.98 -15.34
C SER A 164 9.29 6.46 -15.39
N VAL A 165 8.27 5.69 -15.01
CA VAL A 165 8.28 4.23 -15.06
C VAL A 165 7.80 3.76 -16.43
N GLU A 166 8.58 2.92 -17.11
CA GLU A 166 8.20 2.41 -18.42
C GLU A 166 6.94 1.53 -18.33
N SER A 167 6.11 1.56 -19.37
CA SER A 167 4.93 0.70 -19.47
C SER A 167 5.33 -0.78 -19.42
N GLY A 168 4.64 -1.56 -18.60
CA GLY A 168 4.95 -2.96 -18.32
C GLY A 168 6.07 -3.16 -17.30
N ALA A 169 6.74 -2.08 -16.85
CA ALA A 169 7.71 -2.16 -15.78
C ALA A 169 7.03 -2.17 -14.40
N THR A 170 7.77 -2.58 -13.38
CA THR A 170 7.30 -2.64 -12.01
C THR A 170 7.96 -1.60 -11.14
N PHE A 171 7.19 -0.99 -10.26
CA PHE A 171 7.73 -0.24 -9.13
C PHE A 171 7.27 -0.83 -7.81
N GLY A 172 7.93 -0.47 -6.72
CA GLY A 172 7.63 -1.00 -5.40
C GLY A 172 7.42 0.11 -4.38
N LEU A 173 6.52 -0.14 -3.43
CA LEU A 173 6.37 0.66 -2.21
C LEU A 173 6.70 -0.25 -1.02
N SER A 174 7.75 0.09 -0.27
CA SER A 174 8.15 -0.68 0.90
C SER A 174 7.85 0.08 2.19
N VAL A 175 7.23 -0.63 3.14
CA VAL A 175 6.98 -0.15 4.49
C VAL A 175 7.91 -0.89 5.44
N THR A 176 8.66 -0.13 6.24
CA THR A 176 9.65 -0.68 7.19
C THR A 176 9.46 -0.03 8.55
N ALA A 177 9.22 -0.86 9.56
CA ALA A 177 9.18 -0.41 10.95
C ALA A 177 10.61 -0.16 11.47
N VAL A 178 10.77 0.91 12.24
CA VAL A 178 12.01 1.24 12.94
C VAL A 178 11.83 0.86 14.40
N PRO A 179 12.53 -0.21 14.89
CA PRO A 179 12.47 -0.63 16.29
C PRO A 179 13.09 0.42 17.22
N GLU A 180 12.64 0.45 18.47
CA GLU A 180 13.27 1.28 19.49
C GLU A 180 14.75 0.91 19.72
N PRO A 181 15.64 1.89 19.93
CA PRO A 181 17.05 1.63 20.24
C PRO A 181 17.26 0.75 21.45
N GLY A 182 16.32 0.80 22.41
CA GLY A 182 16.31 -0.06 23.60
C GLY A 182 16.31 -1.55 23.28
N THR A 183 15.66 -1.96 22.20
CA THR A 183 15.62 -3.36 21.76
C THR A 183 17.02 -3.87 21.38
N TYR A 184 17.80 -3.07 20.67
CA TYR A 184 19.20 -3.40 20.33
C TYR A 184 20.11 -3.38 21.54
N ALA A 185 19.93 -2.41 22.46
CA ALA A 185 20.70 -2.33 23.70
C ALA A 185 20.48 -3.56 24.58
N MET A 186 19.23 -4.02 24.74
CA MET A 186 18.90 -5.23 25.48
C MET A 186 19.46 -6.50 24.83
N LEU A 187 19.40 -6.60 23.49
CA LEU A 187 20.02 -7.70 22.76
C LEU A 187 21.52 -7.75 22.98
N LEU A 188 22.23 -6.63 22.87
CA LEU A 188 23.68 -6.54 23.09
C LEU A 188 24.02 -6.82 24.52
N ALA A 189 23.25 -6.33 25.50
CA ALA A 189 23.45 -6.65 26.92
C ALA A 189 23.29 -8.15 27.20
N GLY A 190 22.25 -8.79 26.60
CA GLY A 190 22.03 -10.23 26.71
C GLY A 190 23.18 -11.05 26.13
N LEU A 191 23.65 -10.69 24.92
CA LEU A 191 24.80 -11.34 24.29
C LEU A 191 26.09 -11.14 25.12
N GLY A 192 26.30 -9.96 25.68
CA GLY A 192 27.41 -9.65 26.55
C GLY A 192 27.42 -10.54 27.83
N LEU A 193 26.27 -10.72 28.48
CA LEU A 193 26.10 -11.61 29.61
C LEU A 193 26.44 -13.06 29.27
N ILE A 194 25.89 -13.57 28.15
CA ILE A 194 26.21 -14.93 27.69
C ILE A 194 27.71 -15.08 27.45
N GLY A 195 28.34 -14.13 26.78
CA GLY A 195 29.78 -14.15 26.53
C GLY A 195 30.63 -14.19 27.80
N THR A 196 30.24 -13.46 28.85
CA THR A 196 30.95 -13.49 30.15
C THR A 196 30.79 -14.83 30.88
N ILE A 197 29.60 -15.45 30.80
CA ILE A 197 29.36 -16.77 31.43
C ILE A 197 30.18 -17.85 30.72
N VAL A 198 30.19 -17.87 29.38
CA VAL A 198 30.98 -18.84 28.59
C VAL A 198 32.48 -18.71 28.92
N ARG A 199 33.00 -17.47 28.97
CA ARG A 199 34.41 -17.23 29.30
C ARG A 199 34.78 -17.68 30.71
N ARG A 200 33.88 -17.56 31.70
CA ARG A 200 34.10 -18.07 33.06
C ARG A 200 34.15 -19.58 33.13
N ARG A 201 33.42 -20.30 32.28
CA ARG A 201 33.43 -21.78 32.26
C ARG A 201 34.67 -22.38 31.58
N GLN A 202 35.42 -21.60 30.82
CA GLN A 202 36.64 -22.02 30.12
C GLN A 202 37.91 -21.76 30.93
N ARG A 203 37.80 -21.14 32.10
CA ARG A 203 38.87 -20.95 33.09
C ARG A 203 38.70 -21.88 34.30
#